data_a4117100abaaa8342e76fbea57f0c0a9
#
_entry.id   a4117100abaaa8342e76fbea57f0c0a9
#
_cell.length_a   1.000
_cell.length_b   1.000
_cell.length_c   1.000
_cell.angle_alpha   90.00
_cell.angle_beta   90.00
_cell.angle_gamma   90.00
#
_symmetry.space_group_name_H-M   'P 1'
#
loop_
_entity.id
_entity.type
_entity.pdbx_description
1 polymer ?
#
loop_
_entity_poly.entity_id
_entity_poly.type
_entity_poly.pdbx_seq_one_letter_code
_entity_poly.pdbx_strand_id
1 'polypeptide(L)'
;MIEFGSDYHLCGEKHIGGNTLFDVFPNVRLYASGRHAFSALLGHHDWKRIWIPAYFCYEVITHIEQLHVTVKLYNDFPNNPNVKQTIESLPTQEGDVLLRVNYFGIDLGAQALDIDIPIIEDHTLGLNSEWAKSSTADWCIASLRKSLPIAIGGMLWSPKQHTLPQSVELANEVVELADKRYEAMSLKTAYLNHQFHKKDVFRNLYIETEQQIETLQVSGLDNRTIEIIAHLNIETWMNAKTANWGTAHR
;
A
#
# COMPACT_ATOMS: atom_id res chain seq x y z
N MET A 1 -0.17 -15.93 22.87
CA MET A 1 -1.06 -14.73 22.98
C MET A 1 -1.57 -14.42 21.60
N ILE A 2 -2.84 -14.05 21.43
CA ILE A 2 -3.42 -13.62 20.15
C ILE A 2 -3.57 -12.12 20.21
N GLU A 3 -3.08 -11.41 19.18
CA GLU A 3 -3.21 -9.96 19.03
C GLU A 3 -3.70 -9.62 17.63
N PHE A 4 -4.68 -8.74 17.54
CA PHE A 4 -5.23 -8.22 16.31
C PHE A 4 -4.70 -6.79 16.08
N GLY A 5 -4.31 -6.47 14.86
CA GLY A 5 -3.82 -5.15 14.49
C GLY A 5 -3.15 -5.15 13.13
N SER A 6 -2.85 -3.95 12.61
CA SER A 6 -2.27 -3.76 11.29
C SER A 6 -0.73 -3.81 11.26
N ASP A 7 -0.08 -3.70 12.44
CA ASP A 7 1.38 -3.72 12.50
C ASP A 7 1.87 -5.15 12.73
N TYR A 8 2.74 -5.61 11.83
CA TYR A 8 3.32 -6.93 11.93
C TYR A 8 4.45 -6.98 12.97
N HIS A 9 4.72 -8.19 13.49
CA HIS A 9 5.94 -8.52 14.19
C HIS A 9 7.00 -9.02 13.21
N LEU A 10 8.26 -9.12 13.62
CA LEU A 10 9.28 -9.73 12.78
C LEU A 10 8.95 -11.20 12.52
N CYS A 11 8.94 -11.57 11.26
CA CYS A 11 8.77 -12.95 10.84
C CYS A 11 10.13 -13.63 10.72
N GLY A 12 10.20 -14.88 11.18
CA GLY A 12 11.38 -15.71 11.01
C GLY A 12 11.54 -16.23 9.56
N GLU A 13 12.59 -16.99 9.32
CA GLU A 13 13.03 -17.49 8.00
C GLU A 13 12.05 -18.45 7.28
N LYS A 14 10.93 -18.79 7.89
CA LYS A 14 9.96 -19.77 7.35
C LYS A 14 9.28 -19.35 6.04
N HIS A 15 9.43 -18.10 5.64
CA HIS A 15 8.79 -17.54 4.45
C HIS A 15 9.82 -17.05 3.41
N ILE A 16 11.03 -17.63 3.42
CA ILE A 16 12.10 -17.28 2.48
C ILE A 16 12.10 -18.26 1.29
N GLY A 17 12.35 -17.72 0.09
CA GLY A 17 12.44 -18.48 -1.16
C GLY A 17 11.10 -18.69 -1.86
N GLY A 18 11.12 -19.12 -3.12
CA GLY A 18 9.93 -19.21 -3.99
C GLY A 18 9.59 -17.90 -4.66
N ASN A 19 8.32 -17.66 -5.00
CA ASN A 19 7.88 -16.45 -5.68
C ASN A 19 7.94 -15.25 -4.75
N THR A 20 8.74 -14.26 -5.14
CA THR A 20 8.90 -12.99 -4.45
C THR A 20 7.90 -11.95 -4.97
N LEU A 21 7.89 -10.76 -4.36
CA LEU A 21 7.09 -9.63 -4.86
C LEU A 21 7.46 -9.28 -6.31
N PHE A 22 8.75 -9.35 -6.66
CA PHE A 22 9.25 -8.97 -7.99
C PHE A 22 8.91 -9.99 -9.08
N ASP A 23 8.69 -11.26 -8.72
CA ASP A 23 8.20 -12.29 -9.65
C ASP A 23 6.72 -12.09 -9.99
N VAL A 24 5.94 -11.58 -9.03
CA VAL A 24 4.50 -11.31 -9.21
C VAL A 24 4.26 -9.95 -9.88
N PHE A 25 5.02 -8.94 -9.51
CA PHE A 25 4.90 -7.56 -10.01
C PHE A 25 6.25 -7.12 -10.60
N PRO A 26 6.51 -7.41 -11.88
CA PRO A 26 7.73 -6.96 -12.54
C PRO A 26 7.72 -5.44 -12.76
N ASN A 27 8.90 -4.84 -12.83
CA ASN A 27 9.09 -3.42 -13.15
C ASN A 27 8.40 -2.46 -12.16
N VAL A 28 8.55 -2.73 -10.87
CA VAL A 28 8.03 -1.86 -9.81
C VAL A 28 9.01 -0.75 -9.44
N ARG A 29 8.47 0.36 -8.95
CA ARG A 29 9.22 1.41 -8.26
C ARG A 29 8.88 1.36 -6.77
N LEU A 30 9.91 1.31 -5.93
CA LEU A 30 9.76 1.23 -4.47
C LEU A 30 9.98 2.60 -3.81
N TYR A 31 9.18 2.89 -2.80
CA TYR A 31 9.20 4.12 -2.00
C TYR A 31 9.08 3.77 -0.51
N ALA A 32 9.43 4.71 0.35
CA ALA A 32 9.31 4.55 1.80
C ALA A 32 7.86 4.30 2.28
N SER A 33 6.86 4.77 1.54
CA SER A 33 5.44 4.54 1.88
C SER A 33 4.54 4.54 0.63
N GLY A 34 3.32 4.01 0.76
CA GLY A 34 2.31 4.12 -0.29
C GLY A 34 1.95 5.58 -0.62
N ARG A 35 1.98 6.48 0.38
CA ARG A 35 1.79 7.92 0.19
C ARG A 35 2.91 8.53 -0.67
N HIS A 36 4.17 8.15 -0.42
CA HIS A 36 5.29 8.57 -1.26
C HIS A 36 5.18 8.06 -2.70
N ALA A 37 4.76 6.80 -2.89
CA ALA A 37 4.49 6.25 -4.22
C ALA A 37 3.41 7.05 -4.96
N PHE A 38 2.34 7.40 -4.25
CA PHE A 38 1.24 8.19 -4.81
C PHE A 38 1.67 9.62 -5.13
N SER A 39 2.38 10.29 -4.23
CA SER A 39 2.91 11.64 -4.46
C SER A 39 3.87 11.70 -5.65
N ALA A 40 4.76 10.71 -5.78
CA ALA A 40 5.67 10.61 -6.91
C ALA A 40 4.91 10.45 -8.23
N LEU A 41 3.84 9.64 -8.25
CA LEU A 41 3.00 9.48 -9.43
C LEU A 41 2.26 10.77 -9.79
N LEU A 42 1.61 11.42 -8.81
CA LEU A 42 0.90 12.68 -9.03
C LEU A 42 1.84 13.81 -9.50
N GLY A 43 3.06 13.86 -8.95
CA GLY A 43 4.07 14.84 -9.36
C GLY A 43 4.73 14.54 -10.72
N HIS A 44 4.55 13.34 -11.26
CA HIS A 44 5.06 12.95 -12.60
C HIS A 44 4.13 13.38 -13.73
N HIS A 45 2.88 13.70 -13.43
CA HIS A 45 1.84 14.03 -14.39
C HIS A 45 1.24 15.41 -14.11
N ASP A 46 0.77 16.08 -15.18
CA ASP A 46 0.10 17.39 -15.09
C ASP A 46 -1.43 17.27 -14.87
N TRP A 47 -1.88 16.24 -14.16
CA TRP A 47 -3.30 16.08 -13.85
C TRP A 47 -3.82 17.27 -13.07
N LYS A 48 -5.02 17.75 -13.42
CA LYS A 48 -5.64 18.90 -12.79
C LYS A 48 -6.59 18.50 -11.68
N ARG A 49 -7.18 17.31 -11.81
CA ARG A 49 -8.21 16.84 -10.90
C ARG A 49 -8.12 15.32 -10.73
N ILE A 50 -8.28 14.87 -9.50
CA ILE A 50 -8.35 13.44 -9.17
C ILE A 50 -9.70 13.10 -8.55
N TRP A 51 -10.35 12.07 -9.10
CA TRP A 51 -11.55 11.48 -8.53
C TRP A 51 -11.17 10.39 -7.54
N ILE A 52 -11.62 10.51 -6.28
CA ILE A 52 -11.29 9.60 -5.18
C ILE A 52 -12.58 9.04 -4.59
N PRO A 53 -12.65 7.73 -4.26
CA PRO A 53 -13.84 7.19 -3.58
C PRO A 53 -14.04 7.85 -2.21
N ALA A 54 -15.30 8.10 -1.83
CA ALA A 54 -15.62 8.73 -0.55
C ALA A 54 -15.19 7.86 0.65
N TYR A 55 -15.17 6.54 0.51
CA TYR A 55 -14.61 5.61 1.48
C TYR A 55 -13.11 5.39 1.20
N PHE A 56 -12.29 6.32 1.61
CA PHE A 56 -10.83 6.26 1.46
C PHE A 56 -10.13 6.78 2.72
N CYS A 57 -8.82 6.54 2.83
CA CYS A 57 -8.00 7.01 3.95
C CYS A 57 -7.96 8.54 3.97
N TYR A 58 -8.50 9.13 5.03
CA TYR A 58 -8.65 10.59 5.14
C TYR A 58 -7.30 11.30 5.15
N GLU A 59 -6.29 10.71 5.82
CA GLU A 59 -4.93 11.26 5.87
C GLU A 59 -4.29 11.31 4.48
N VAL A 60 -4.62 10.37 3.59
CA VAL A 60 -4.13 10.38 2.20
C VAL A 60 -4.86 11.47 1.40
N ILE A 61 -6.17 11.63 1.57
CA ILE A 61 -6.94 12.72 0.93
C ILE A 61 -6.33 14.07 1.33
N THR A 62 -6.17 14.33 2.63
CA THR A 62 -5.59 15.58 3.15
C THR A 62 -4.19 15.84 2.59
N HIS A 63 -3.38 14.77 2.45
CA HIS A 63 -2.06 14.88 1.83
C HIS A 63 -2.16 15.26 0.35
N ILE A 64 -3.07 14.65 -0.43
CA ILE A 64 -3.26 14.97 -1.85
C ILE A 64 -3.75 16.41 -2.04
N GLU A 65 -4.62 16.90 -1.15
CA GLU A 65 -5.11 18.30 -1.18
C GLU A 65 -3.98 19.33 -1.03
N GLN A 66 -2.82 18.95 -0.49
CA GLN A 66 -1.63 19.79 -0.40
C GLN A 66 -0.80 19.79 -1.69
N LEU A 67 -1.09 18.88 -2.62
CA LEU A 67 -0.45 18.81 -3.93
C LEU A 67 -1.22 19.70 -4.94
N HIS A 68 -0.67 19.84 -6.15
CA HIS A 68 -1.24 20.70 -7.20
C HIS A 68 -2.44 20.10 -7.94
N VAL A 69 -3.15 19.14 -7.34
CA VAL A 69 -4.28 18.45 -7.95
C VAL A 69 -5.56 18.66 -7.13
N THR A 70 -6.66 18.99 -7.81
CA THR A 70 -7.96 19.19 -7.14
C THR A 70 -8.61 17.85 -6.84
N VAL A 71 -8.94 17.58 -5.59
CA VAL A 71 -9.66 16.36 -5.18
C VAL A 71 -11.18 16.51 -5.43
N LYS A 72 -11.76 15.48 -6.02
CA LYS A 72 -13.21 15.28 -6.15
C LYS A 72 -13.57 13.90 -5.60
N LEU A 73 -14.60 13.85 -4.77
CA LEU A 73 -15.06 12.58 -4.21
C LEU A 73 -16.21 12.01 -5.07
N TYR A 74 -16.20 10.67 -5.21
CA TYR A 74 -17.33 9.94 -5.77
C TYR A 74 -17.83 8.87 -4.78
N ASN A 75 -19.10 8.49 -4.92
CA ASN A 75 -19.73 7.56 -3.98
C ASN A 75 -19.33 6.13 -4.27
N ASP A 76 -18.33 5.63 -3.52
CA ASP A 76 -17.91 4.24 -3.54
C ASP A 76 -17.50 3.79 -2.14
N PHE A 77 -17.69 2.48 -1.86
CA PHE A 77 -17.43 1.82 -0.58
C PHE A 77 -17.29 0.30 -0.81
N PRO A 78 -16.75 -0.48 0.14
CA PRO A 78 -16.66 -1.94 0.03
C PRO A 78 -18.01 -2.58 -0.29
N ASN A 79 -18.02 -3.51 -1.25
CA ASN A 79 -19.23 -4.20 -1.74
C ASN A 79 -20.28 -3.30 -2.43
N ASN A 80 -19.88 -2.15 -2.99
CA ASN A 80 -20.79 -1.32 -3.77
C ASN A 80 -21.16 -2.03 -5.10
N PRO A 81 -22.40 -2.53 -5.29
CA PRO A 81 -22.78 -3.23 -6.49
C PRO A 81 -22.92 -2.31 -7.71
N ASN A 82 -23.01 -1.00 -7.49
CA ASN A 82 -23.23 0.01 -8.53
C ASN A 82 -21.95 0.81 -8.85
N VAL A 83 -20.77 0.35 -8.38
CA VAL A 83 -19.51 1.10 -8.54
C VAL A 83 -19.22 1.45 -10.00
N LYS A 84 -19.43 0.51 -10.93
CA LYS A 84 -19.24 0.74 -12.37
C LYS A 84 -20.11 1.89 -12.87
N GLN A 85 -21.43 1.81 -12.64
CA GLN A 85 -22.38 2.86 -13.06
C GLN A 85 -22.04 4.22 -12.43
N THR A 86 -21.65 4.23 -11.14
CA THR A 86 -21.25 5.44 -10.44
C THR A 86 -20.05 6.09 -11.13
N ILE A 87 -19.01 5.32 -11.44
CA ILE A 87 -17.79 5.83 -12.09
C ILE A 87 -18.08 6.31 -13.51
N GLU A 88 -18.79 5.52 -14.32
CA GLU A 88 -19.11 5.88 -15.72
C GLU A 88 -20.04 7.09 -15.84
N SER A 89 -20.74 7.47 -14.77
CA SER A 89 -21.57 8.68 -14.71
C SER A 89 -20.85 9.93 -14.21
N LEU A 90 -19.56 9.82 -13.84
CA LEU A 90 -18.81 10.98 -13.37
C LEU A 90 -18.64 12.03 -14.48
N PRO A 91 -18.79 13.33 -14.18
CA PRO A 91 -18.57 14.39 -15.15
C PRO A 91 -17.06 14.64 -15.36
N THR A 92 -16.40 13.63 -15.92
CA THR A 92 -14.96 13.65 -16.21
C THR A 92 -14.65 14.60 -17.37
N GLN A 93 -13.42 15.12 -17.38
CA GLN A 93 -12.91 15.98 -18.44
C GLN A 93 -11.43 15.74 -18.67
N GLU A 94 -10.89 16.30 -19.73
CA GLU A 94 -9.45 16.26 -20.03
C GLU A 94 -8.62 16.79 -18.82
N GLY A 95 -7.56 16.09 -18.47
CA GLY A 95 -6.72 16.39 -17.33
C GLY A 95 -7.21 15.78 -16.00
N ASP A 96 -8.29 15.01 -16.01
CA ASP A 96 -8.71 14.21 -14.86
C ASP A 96 -7.95 12.89 -14.77
N VAL A 97 -7.90 12.34 -13.56
CA VAL A 97 -7.48 10.96 -13.27
C VAL A 97 -8.44 10.33 -12.25
N LEU A 98 -8.71 9.04 -12.38
CA LEU A 98 -9.54 8.29 -11.45
C LEU A 98 -8.69 7.44 -10.53
N LEU A 99 -8.93 7.50 -9.22
CA LEU A 99 -8.46 6.52 -8.25
C LEU A 99 -9.56 5.49 -7.98
N ARG A 100 -9.27 4.21 -8.19
CA ARG A 100 -10.09 3.07 -7.74
C ARG A 100 -9.41 2.39 -6.56
N VAL A 101 -10.17 1.81 -5.65
CA VAL A 101 -9.63 1.12 -4.47
C VAL A 101 -10.03 -0.34 -4.49
N ASN A 102 -9.04 -1.20 -4.37
CA ASN A 102 -9.24 -2.63 -4.18
C ASN A 102 -9.52 -2.91 -2.69
N TYR A 103 -10.78 -2.82 -2.32
CA TYR A 103 -11.20 -3.04 -0.94
C TYR A 103 -11.08 -4.52 -0.57
N PHE A 104 -10.02 -4.86 0.18
CA PHE A 104 -9.81 -6.18 0.78
C PHE A 104 -9.72 -7.36 -0.20
N GLY A 105 -9.47 -7.11 -1.48
CA GLY A 105 -9.45 -8.15 -2.51
C GLY A 105 -10.82 -8.60 -2.99
N ILE A 106 -11.86 -7.81 -2.71
CA ILE A 106 -13.22 -8.08 -3.18
C ILE A 106 -13.33 -7.64 -4.64
N ASP A 107 -13.64 -8.56 -5.55
CA ASP A 107 -13.52 -8.37 -7.00
C ASP A 107 -14.62 -7.50 -7.65
N LEU A 108 -15.53 -6.93 -6.89
CA LEU A 108 -16.60 -6.09 -7.44
C LEU A 108 -16.08 -4.87 -8.20
N GLY A 109 -14.90 -4.37 -7.86
CA GLY A 109 -14.26 -3.25 -8.55
C GLY A 109 -13.41 -3.62 -9.78
N ALA A 110 -13.15 -4.91 -10.02
CA ALA A 110 -12.27 -5.37 -11.11
C ALA A 110 -12.88 -5.22 -12.53
N GLN A 111 -14.14 -4.80 -12.64
CA GLN A 111 -14.83 -4.67 -13.92
C GLN A 111 -14.17 -3.61 -14.81
N ALA A 112 -14.11 -3.89 -16.12
CA ALA A 112 -13.72 -2.90 -17.11
C ALA A 112 -14.66 -1.70 -17.11
N LEU A 113 -14.11 -0.51 -17.19
CA LEU A 113 -14.81 0.77 -17.21
C LEU A 113 -14.78 1.36 -18.62
N ASP A 114 -15.90 1.98 -19.00
CA ASP A 114 -16.01 2.77 -20.23
C ASP A 114 -15.83 4.26 -19.90
N ILE A 115 -14.56 4.67 -19.72
CA ILE A 115 -14.16 6.05 -19.41
C ILE A 115 -12.89 6.42 -20.16
N ASP A 116 -12.76 7.67 -20.56
CA ASP A 116 -11.64 8.20 -21.36
C ASP A 116 -10.58 8.92 -20.50
N ILE A 117 -10.50 8.65 -19.22
CA ILE A 117 -9.48 9.22 -18.33
C ILE A 117 -8.58 8.12 -17.76
N PRO A 118 -7.31 8.43 -17.42
CA PRO A 118 -6.41 7.49 -16.80
C PRO A 118 -6.91 6.95 -15.46
N ILE A 119 -6.56 5.69 -15.16
CA ILE A 119 -6.97 5.00 -13.95
C ILE A 119 -5.74 4.66 -13.11
N ILE A 120 -5.79 5.05 -11.83
CA ILE A 120 -4.89 4.57 -10.78
C ILE A 120 -5.67 3.57 -9.92
N GLU A 121 -5.08 2.43 -9.59
CA GLU A 121 -5.65 1.48 -8.64
C GLU A 121 -4.82 1.41 -7.36
N ASP A 122 -5.47 1.56 -6.19
CA ASP A 122 -4.85 1.31 -4.89
C ASP A 122 -5.13 -0.12 -4.43
N HIS A 123 -4.10 -0.94 -4.43
CA HIS A 123 -4.14 -2.33 -4.00
C HIS A 123 -3.59 -2.55 -2.58
N THR A 124 -3.50 -1.51 -1.77
CA THR A 124 -2.95 -1.55 -0.40
C THR A 124 -3.56 -2.67 0.46
N LEU A 125 -4.87 -2.85 0.38
CA LEU A 125 -5.59 -3.85 1.17
C LEU A 125 -5.87 -5.14 0.40
N GLY A 126 -5.69 -5.14 -0.92
CA GLY A 126 -5.95 -6.26 -1.82
C GLY A 126 -4.76 -6.71 -2.65
N LEU A 127 -3.52 -6.50 -2.21
CA LEU A 127 -2.30 -6.75 -2.97
C LEU A 127 -2.20 -8.20 -3.50
N ASN A 128 -2.72 -9.18 -2.78
CA ASN A 128 -2.68 -10.59 -3.20
C ASN A 128 -3.90 -11.06 -4.01
N SER A 129 -4.85 -10.17 -4.27
CA SER A 129 -6.05 -10.52 -5.06
C SER A 129 -5.71 -10.79 -6.52
N GLU A 130 -6.54 -11.55 -7.20
CA GLU A 130 -6.43 -11.71 -8.66
C GLU A 130 -6.60 -10.37 -9.38
N TRP A 131 -7.40 -9.46 -8.85
CA TRP A 131 -7.51 -8.12 -9.40
C TRP A 131 -6.15 -7.40 -9.41
N ALA A 132 -5.39 -7.40 -8.32
CA ALA A 132 -4.07 -6.76 -8.28
C ALA A 132 -3.08 -7.37 -9.29
N LYS A 133 -3.12 -8.72 -9.44
CA LYS A 133 -2.21 -9.46 -10.33
C LYS A 133 -2.57 -9.33 -11.81
N SER A 134 -3.84 -9.16 -12.13
CA SER A 134 -4.37 -9.06 -13.49
C SER A 134 -4.91 -7.67 -13.84
N SER A 135 -4.52 -6.65 -13.09
CA SER A 135 -4.94 -5.28 -13.32
C SER A 135 -4.66 -4.81 -14.75
N THR A 136 -5.58 -4.03 -15.29
CA THR A 136 -5.47 -3.36 -16.60
C THR A 136 -5.45 -1.83 -16.45
N ALA A 137 -5.27 -1.32 -15.23
CA ALA A 137 -5.16 0.10 -14.97
C ALA A 137 -3.90 0.71 -15.59
N ASP A 138 -3.88 2.02 -15.71
CA ASP A 138 -2.71 2.74 -16.18
C ASP A 138 -1.57 2.68 -15.16
N TRP A 139 -1.88 2.90 -13.90
CA TRP A 139 -0.95 2.75 -12.78
C TRP A 139 -1.63 2.08 -11.58
N CYS A 140 -0.81 1.43 -10.79
CA CYS A 140 -1.21 0.80 -9.54
C CYS A 140 -0.26 1.20 -8.41
N ILE A 141 -0.81 1.40 -7.22
CA ILE A 141 -0.05 1.69 -6.00
C ILE A 141 -0.40 0.70 -4.89
N ALA A 142 0.51 0.52 -3.95
CA ALA A 142 0.24 -0.21 -2.72
C ALA A 142 1.12 0.27 -1.56
N SER A 143 0.57 0.32 -0.35
CA SER A 143 1.34 0.42 0.89
C SER A 143 1.72 -0.99 1.36
N LEU A 144 2.96 -1.40 1.09
CA LEU A 144 3.42 -2.77 1.29
C LEU A 144 3.36 -3.22 2.75
N ARG A 145 3.68 -2.32 3.71
CA ARG A 145 3.68 -2.64 5.14
C ARG A 145 2.31 -3.07 5.69
N LYS A 146 1.21 -2.77 4.99
CA LYS A 146 -0.14 -3.23 5.38
C LYS A 146 -0.41 -4.67 4.95
N SER A 147 0.37 -5.19 4.03
CA SER A 147 0.23 -6.54 3.50
C SER A 147 1.40 -7.46 3.83
N LEU A 148 2.62 -6.92 3.96
CA LEU A 148 3.86 -7.67 4.18
C LEU A 148 4.45 -7.37 5.56
N PRO A 149 5.25 -8.29 6.15
CA PRO A 149 5.87 -8.14 7.47
C PRO A 149 7.14 -7.30 7.41
N ILE A 150 7.02 -6.08 6.93
CA ILE A 150 8.09 -5.10 6.76
C ILE A 150 7.79 -3.82 7.54
N ALA A 151 8.82 -3.08 7.88
CA ALA A 151 8.70 -1.86 8.68
C ALA A 151 7.99 -0.74 7.93
N ILE A 152 8.43 -0.47 6.71
CA ILE A 152 7.94 0.58 5.82
C ILE A 152 7.87 0.03 4.40
N GLY A 153 7.27 0.75 3.46
CA GLY A 153 7.29 0.41 2.06
C GLY A 153 6.03 0.81 1.31
N GLY A 154 6.25 1.37 0.15
CA GLY A 154 5.25 1.65 -0.87
C GLY A 154 5.72 1.16 -2.23
N MET A 155 4.80 0.85 -3.10
CA MET A 155 5.06 0.33 -4.43
C MET A 155 4.20 1.04 -5.46
N LEU A 156 4.79 1.29 -6.63
CA LEU A 156 4.14 1.81 -7.81
C LEU A 156 4.53 0.93 -9.01
N TRP A 157 3.56 0.56 -9.82
CA TRP A 157 3.78 -0.15 -11.08
C TRP A 157 2.75 0.26 -12.14
N SER A 158 3.01 -0.09 -13.39
CA SER A 158 2.07 0.11 -14.48
C SER A 158 1.78 -1.22 -15.19
N PRO A 159 0.57 -1.75 -15.09
CA PRO A 159 0.14 -2.92 -15.87
C PRO A 159 0.24 -2.67 -17.39
N LYS A 160 -0.03 -1.45 -17.85
CA LYS A 160 0.09 -1.03 -19.26
C LYS A 160 1.50 -0.63 -19.66
N GLN A 161 2.51 -0.81 -18.77
CA GLN A 161 3.91 -0.49 -19.04
C GLN A 161 4.17 1.00 -19.34
N HIS A 162 3.35 1.89 -18.82
CA HIS A 162 3.64 3.33 -18.88
C HIS A 162 4.93 3.68 -18.13
N THR A 163 5.54 4.78 -18.51
CA THR A 163 6.74 5.30 -17.84
C THR A 163 6.42 5.60 -16.37
N LEU A 164 7.24 5.06 -15.49
CA LEU A 164 7.17 5.35 -14.06
C LEU A 164 8.01 6.59 -13.72
N PRO A 165 7.67 7.31 -12.63
CA PRO A 165 8.52 8.38 -12.11
C PRO A 165 9.97 7.91 -11.94
N GLN A 166 10.92 8.83 -12.02
CA GLN A 166 12.32 8.51 -11.75
C GLN A 166 12.48 7.98 -10.31
N SER A 167 13.52 7.15 -10.10
CA SER A 167 13.87 6.70 -8.75
C SER A 167 14.25 7.91 -7.89
N VAL A 168 13.75 7.90 -6.67
CA VAL A 168 14.07 8.92 -5.66
C VAL A 168 15.16 8.37 -4.75
N GLU A 169 16.12 9.22 -4.38
CA GLU A 169 17.16 8.86 -3.45
C GLU A 169 16.58 8.53 -2.07
N LEU A 170 17.27 7.65 -1.35
CA LEU A 170 16.95 7.30 0.03
C LEU A 170 17.39 8.41 0.98
N ALA A 171 16.45 9.01 1.70
CA ALA A 171 16.75 9.97 2.74
C ALA A 171 17.21 9.28 4.04
N ASN A 172 18.16 9.88 4.76
CA ASN A 172 18.67 9.33 6.02
C ASN A 172 17.58 9.20 7.09
N GLU A 173 16.65 10.13 7.14
CA GLU A 173 15.51 10.14 8.06
C GLU A 173 14.60 8.90 7.85
N VAL A 174 14.54 8.40 6.62
CA VAL A 174 13.80 7.17 6.30
C VAL A 174 14.52 5.94 6.83
N VAL A 175 15.84 5.91 6.79
CA VAL A 175 16.63 4.81 7.39
C VAL A 175 16.41 4.76 8.90
N GLU A 176 16.51 5.90 9.58
CA GLU A 176 16.30 6.00 11.03
C GLU A 176 14.86 5.58 11.42
N LEU A 177 13.88 6.01 10.63
CA LEU A 177 12.48 5.62 10.82
C LEU A 177 12.27 4.12 10.63
N ALA A 178 12.87 3.53 9.59
CA ALA A 178 12.80 2.09 9.33
C ALA A 178 13.40 1.30 10.50
N ASP A 179 14.56 1.70 11.01
CA ASP A 179 15.22 1.06 12.14
C ASP A 179 14.37 1.10 13.40
N LYS A 180 13.77 2.23 13.75
CA LYS A 180 12.82 2.35 14.88
C LYS A 180 11.61 1.41 14.72
N ARG A 181 11.06 1.30 13.51
CA ARG A 181 9.94 0.38 13.26
C ARG A 181 10.36 -1.08 13.32
N TYR A 182 11.55 -1.44 12.85
CA TYR A 182 12.10 -2.78 13.03
C TYR A 182 12.36 -3.12 14.50
N GLU A 183 12.80 -2.14 15.30
CA GLU A 183 12.87 -2.29 16.76
C GLU A 183 11.49 -2.60 17.36
N ALA A 184 10.46 -1.82 16.99
CA ALA A 184 9.08 -2.06 17.42
C ALA A 184 8.58 -3.47 17.04
N MET A 185 8.87 -3.92 15.80
CA MET A 185 8.53 -5.27 15.32
C MET A 185 9.25 -6.34 16.15
N SER A 186 10.52 -6.15 16.50
CA SER A 186 11.31 -7.06 17.33
C SER A 186 10.74 -7.15 18.75
N LEU A 187 10.46 -6.01 19.37
CA LEU A 187 9.85 -5.94 20.71
C LEU A 187 8.46 -6.60 20.72
N LYS A 188 7.67 -6.42 19.65
CA LYS A 188 6.37 -7.10 19.49
C LYS A 188 6.56 -8.61 19.38
N THR A 189 7.56 -9.09 18.65
CA THR A 189 7.91 -10.53 18.59
C THR A 189 8.24 -11.07 19.97
N ALA A 190 9.10 -10.39 20.73
CA ALA A 190 9.46 -10.78 22.09
C ALA A 190 8.25 -10.77 23.04
N TYR A 191 7.34 -9.79 22.88
CA TYR A 191 6.09 -9.73 23.66
C TYR A 191 5.18 -10.93 23.35
N LEU A 192 4.98 -11.28 22.10
CA LEU A 192 4.16 -12.43 21.71
C LEU A 192 4.75 -13.76 22.18
N ASN A 193 6.07 -13.85 22.30
CA ASN A 193 6.80 -15.01 22.84
C ASN A 193 6.95 -15.00 24.37
N HIS A 194 6.28 -14.09 25.08
CA HIS A 194 6.37 -13.93 26.54
C HIS A 194 7.76 -13.60 27.10
N GLN A 195 8.68 -13.08 26.24
CA GLN A 195 10.02 -12.66 26.60
C GLN A 195 10.12 -11.16 26.97
N PHE A 196 9.08 -10.41 26.68
CA PHE A 196 8.96 -8.97 26.95
C PHE A 196 7.53 -8.66 27.41
N HIS A 197 7.37 -7.76 28.39
CA HIS A 197 6.08 -7.56 29.04
C HIS A 197 5.50 -6.14 28.90
N LYS A 198 6.28 -5.20 28.35
CA LYS A 198 5.87 -3.79 28.23
C LYS A 198 5.29 -3.51 26.85
N LYS A 199 4.01 -3.83 26.66
CA LYS A 199 3.30 -3.63 25.39
C LYS A 199 3.37 -2.18 24.87
N ASP A 200 3.29 -1.21 25.78
CA ASP A 200 3.24 0.21 25.40
C ASP A 200 4.53 0.69 24.74
N VAL A 201 5.69 0.06 25.01
CA VAL A 201 6.97 0.47 24.41
C VAL A 201 6.91 0.33 22.89
N PHE A 202 6.59 -0.84 22.35
CA PHE A 202 6.54 -1.02 20.91
C PHE A 202 5.35 -0.30 20.28
N ARG A 203 4.22 -0.15 20.99
CA ARG A 203 3.07 0.62 20.50
C ARG A 203 3.40 2.10 20.32
N ASN A 204 4.09 2.69 21.28
CA ASN A 204 4.53 4.09 21.19
C ASN A 204 5.50 4.30 20.03
N LEU A 205 6.43 3.36 19.78
CA LEU A 205 7.31 3.42 18.61
C LEU A 205 6.51 3.37 17.30
N TYR A 206 5.48 2.53 17.19
CA TYR A 206 4.62 2.51 16.00
C TYR A 206 3.86 3.84 15.82
N ILE A 207 3.30 4.40 16.88
CA ILE A 207 2.57 5.68 16.83
C ILE A 207 3.51 6.82 16.42
N GLU A 208 4.66 6.93 17.08
CA GLU A 208 5.69 7.95 16.77
C GLU A 208 6.13 7.86 15.31
N THR A 209 6.48 6.68 14.85
CA THR A 209 6.98 6.49 13.49
C THR A 209 5.88 6.65 12.43
N GLU A 210 4.61 6.39 12.75
CA GLU A 210 3.50 6.69 11.85
C GLU A 210 3.32 8.20 11.66
N GLN A 211 3.43 8.97 12.74
CA GLN A 211 3.42 10.44 12.66
C GLN A 211 4.62 10.99 11.90
N GLN A 212 5.81 10.41 12.10
CA GLN A 212 7.02 10.83 11.40
C GLN A 212 6.93 10.62 9.89
N ILE A 213 6.44 9.45 9.43
CA ILE A 213 6.35 9.14 7.99
C ILE A 213 5.37 10.09 7.26
N GLU A 214 4.45 10.70 7.97
CA GLU A 214 3.51 11.67 7.40
C GLU A 214 4.16 12.99 7.00
N THR A 215 5.24 13.36 7.65
CA THR A 215 5.94 14.62 7.46
C THR A 215 7.16 14.52 6.55
N LEU A 216 7.60 13.29 6.23
CA LEU A 216 8.77 13.08 5.38
C LEU A 216 8.47 13.42 3.91
N GLN A 217 9.48 13.98 3.25
CA GLN A 217 9.45 14.15 1.80
C GLN A 217 9.52 12.81 1.09
N VAL A 218 9.09 12.78 -0.18
CA VAL A 218 9.15 11.58 -1.02
C VAL A 218 10.57 11.04 -1.05
N SER A 219 10.71 9.76 -0.71
CA SER A 219 11.99 9.07 -0.59
C SER A 219 11.89 7.64 -1.13
N GLY A 220 13.03 7.12 -1.58
CA GLY A 220 13.22 5.71 -1.86
C GLY A 220 13.06 4.84 -0.61
N LEU A 221 13.04 3.53 -0.81
CA LEU A 221 12.94 2.53 0.25
C LEU A 221 14.33 2.15 0.78
N ASP A 222 14.44 1.85 2.06
CA ASP A 222 15.70 1.42 2.68
C ASP A 222 16.16 0.03 2.22
N ASN A 223 17.46 -0.20 2.21
CA ASN A 223 18.07 -1.42 1.69
C ASN A 223 17.66 -2.68 2.47
N ARG A 224 17.50 -2.59 3.79
CA ARG A 224 17.07 -3.72 4.62
C ARG A 224 15.67 -4.19 4.23
N THR A 225 14.76 -3.25 4.03
CA THR A 225 13.39 -3.58 3.58
C THR A 225 13.39 -4.15 2.16
N ILE A 226 14.19 -3.60 1.24
CA ILE A 226 14.34 -4.14 -0.12
C ILE A 226 14.84 -5.60 -0.07
N GLU A 227 15.85 -5.88 0.74
CA GLU A 227 16.40 -7.23 0.90
C GLU A 227 15.36 -8.21 1.44
N ILE A 228 14.57 -7.81 2.44
CA ILE A 228 13.46 -8.64 2.96
C ILE A 228 12.45 -8.94 1.85
N ILE A 229 12.01 -7.94 1.09
CA ILE A 229 11.05 -8.10 -0.01
C ILE A 229 11.59 -9.03 -1.10
N ALA A 230 12.87 -8.91 -1.43
CA ALA A 230 13.53 -9.70 -2.46
C ALA A 230 13.63 -11.20 -2.13
N HIS A 231 13.52 -11.57 -0.85
CA HIS A 231 13.62 -12.96 -0.40
C HIS A 231 12.32 -13.51 0.18
N LEU A 232 11.34 -12.66 0.48
CA LEU A 232 10.06 -13.07 1.05
C LEU A 232 9.24 -13.83 0.02
N ASN A 233 8.86 -15.08 0.35
CA ASN A 233 7.87 -15.83 -0.41
C ASN A 233 6.49 -15.24 -0.17
N ILE A 234 6.02 -14.45 -1.14
CA ILE A 234 4.76 -13.73 -1.00
C ILE A 234 3.55 -14.66 -0.93
N GLU A 235 3.57 -15.75 -1.68
CA GLU A 235 2.48 -16.72 -1.71
C GLU A 235 2.36 -17.46 -0.36
N THR A 236 3.47 -17.99 0.16
CA THR A 236 3.48 -18.66 1.47
C THR A 236 3.03 -17.70 2.58
N TRP A 237 3.48 -16.46 2.55
CA TRP A 237 3.07 -15.44 3.50
C TRP A 237 1.56 -15.16 3.44
N MET A 238 1.01 -14.96 2.25
CA MET A 238 -0.41 -14.66 2.06
C MET A 238 -1.31 -15.85 2.41
N ASN A 239 -0.88 -17.07 2.09
CA ASN A 239 -1.59 -18.30 2.50
C ASN A 239 -1.66 -18.43 4.02
N ALA A 240 -0.58 -18.09 4.75
CA ALA A 240 -0.58 -18.05 6.21
C ALA A 240 -1.57 -17.02 6.76
N LYS A 241 -1.70 -15.84 6.15
CA LYS A 241 -2.72 -14.84 6.54
C LYS A 241 -4.14 -15.38 6.36
N THR A 242 -4.43 -16.03 5.24
CA THR A 242 -5.75 -16.61 4.95
C THR A 242 -6.08 -17.74 5.93
N ALA A 243 -5.13 -18.61 6.26
CA ALA A 243 -5.30 -19.67 7.24
C ALA A 243 -5.59 -19.11 8.65
N ASN A 244 -4.89 -18.04 9.06
CA ASN A 244 -5.11 -17.37 10.33
C ASN A 244 -6.51 -16.73 10.43
N TRP A 245 -7.02 -16.18 9.34
CA TRP A 245 -8.38 -15.64 9.26
C TRP A 245 -9.42 -16.73 9.52
N GLY A 246 -9.27 -17.91 8.91
CA GLY A 246 -10.17 -19.05 9.13
C GLY A 246 -10.15 -19.58 10.57
N THR A 247 -9.06 -19.36 11.32
CA THR A 247 -8.93 -19.76 12.73
C THR A 247 -9.55 -18.75 13.68
N ALA A 248 -9.54 -17.46 13.34
CA ALA A 248 -10.10 -16.40 14.17
C ALA A 248 -11.64 -16.40 14.22
N HIS A 249 -12.30 -17.10 13.30
CA HIS A 249 -13.76 -17.23 13.24
C HIS A 249 -14.31 -18.55 13.83
N ARG A 250 -13.47 -19.35 14.47
CA ARG A 250 -13.85 -20.55 15.24
C ARG A 250 -13.74 -20.28 16.74
#